data_f4af75b1a629282a719f2121193fca15
#
_entry.id   f4af75b1a629282a719f2121193fca15
#
_cell.length_a   1.000
_cell.length_b   1.000
_cell.length_c   1.000
_cell.angle_alpha   90.00
_cell.angle_beta   90.00
_cell.angle_gamma   90.00
#
_symmetry.space_group_name_H-M   'P 1'
#
loop_
_entity.id
_entity.type
_entity.pdbx_description
1 polymer ?
#
loop_
_entity_poly.entity_id
_entity_poly.type
_entity_poly.pdbx_seq_one_letter_code
_entity_poly.pdbx_strand_id
1 'polypeptide(L)'
;MKTAIIYWSSTGNTEAMAQAVAQGVESVGAEAVLLTPDQVDPAALGAYGAIAFGCPAMGSEVLEEMEFQPMFDGCKNNLCGKRVGLFGSYGWGDGQWMRDWENDCGNAGISLVAPGVICCDAPDDAALEACRALGKALAE
;
A
#
# COMPACT_ATOMS: atom_id res chain seq x y z
N MET A 1 -3.68 17.24 -6.02
CA MET A 1 -4.31 16.43 -4.98
C MET A 1 -3.25 15.58 -4.29
N LYS A 2 -3.47 15.23 -3.05
CA LYS A 2 -2.50 14.46 -2.27
C LYS A 2 -2.76 12.96 -2.37
N THR A 3 -1.69 12.17 -2.41
CA THR A 3 -1.75 10.72 -2.30
C THR A 3 -1.06 10.30 -1.02
N ALA A 4 -1.75 9.56 -0.16
CA ALA A 4 -1.16 9.01 1.05
C ALA A 4 -0.54 7.65 0.74
N ILE A 5 0.63 7.38 1.31
CA ILE A 5 1.30 6.08 1.21
C ILE A 5 1.50 5.61 2.65
N ILE A 6 0.68 4.65 3.04
CA ILE A 6 0.62 4.16 4.42
C ILE A 6 1.27 2.78 4.46
N TYR A 7 2.36 2.62 5.21
CA TYR A 7 3.12 1.39 5.18
C TYR A 7 3.63 1.00 6.57
N TRP A 8 3.86 -0.30 6.74
CA TRP A 8 4.55 -0.89 7.87
C TRP A 8 5.76 -1.66 7.34
N SER A 9 6.90 -1.51 7.98
CA SER A 9 8.14 -2.16 7.54
C SER A 9 9.00 -2.51 8.76
N SER A 10 9.59 -3.70 8.76
CA SER A 10 10.53 -4.12 9.82
C SER A 10 11.96 -4.16 9.31
N THR A 11 12.17 -4.66 8.08
CA THR A 11 13.51 -4.86 7.51
C THR A 11 13.94 -3.74 6.56
N GLY A 12 13.01 -2.86 6.19
CA GLY A 12 13.27 -1.79 5.22
C GLY A 12 12.86 -2.12 3.80
N ASN A 13 12.46 -3.36 3.51
CA ASN A 13 12.07 -3.75 2.14
C ASN A 13 10.78 -3.05 1.70
N THR A 14 9.74 -3.13 2.52
CA THR A 14 8.47 -2.47 2.21
C THR A 14 8.62 -0.94 2.24
N GLU A 15 9.47 -0.43 3.11
CA GLU A 15 9.78 1.01 3.13
C GLU A 15 10.41 1.47 1.82
N ALA A 16 11.35 0.70 1.26
CA ALA A 16 11.95 1.03 -0.04
C ALA A 16 10.89 1.04 -1.14
N MET A 17 9.94 0.10 -1.09
CA MET A 17 8.82 0.09 -2.04
C MET A 17 7.93 1.32 -1.85
N ALA A 18 7.64 1.71 -0.61
CA ALA A 18 6.84 2.89 -0.32
C ALA A 18 7.47 4.16 -0.90
N GLN A 19 8.79 4.29 -0.77
CA GLN A 19 9.52 5.43 -1.34
C GLN A 19 9.42 5.45 -2.87
N ALA A 20 9.47 4.29 -3.51
CA ALA A 20 9.32 4.20 -4.96
C ALA A 20 7.90 4.59 -5.41
N VAL A 21 6.88 4.18 -4.67
CA VAL A 21 5.50 4.62 -4.93
C VAL A 21 5.41 6.15 -4.85
N ALA A 22 6.01 6.73 -3.82
CA ALA A 22 6.05 8.19 -3.66
C ALA A 22 6.73 8.88 -4.84
N GLN A 23 7.84 8.32 -5.34
CA GLN A 23 8.52 8.85 -6.52
C GLN A 23 7.61 8.87 -7.74
N GLY A 24 6.82 7.80 -7.94
CA GLY A 24 5.85 7.73 -9.02
C GLY A 24 4.77 8.80 -8.92
N VAL A 25 4.25 9.01 -7.72
CA VAL A 25 3.26 10.06 -7.47
C VAL A 25 3.84 11.43 -7.80
N GLU A 26 5.03 11.72 -7.32
CA GLU A 26 5.67 13.03 -7.53
C GLU A 26 6.05 13.26 -8.99
N SER A 27 6.33 12.19 -9.73
CA SER A 27 6.73 12.30 -11.14
C SER A 27 5.62 12.87 -12.04
N VAL A 28 4.36 12.81 -11.60
CA VAL A 28 3.22 13.38 -12.34
C VAL A 28 2.72 14.67 -11.69
N GLY A 29 3.51 15.26 -10.79
CA GLY A 29 3.21 16.56 -10.19
C GLY A 29 2.29 16.54 -8.99
N ALA A 30 1.94 15.37 -8.47
CA ALA A 30 1.11 15.24 -7.27
C ALA A 30 1.97 15.21 -6.00
N GLU A 31 1.35 15.48 -4.86
CA GLU A 31 2.05 15.44 -3.57
C GLU A 31 1.91 14.06 -2.95
N ALA A 32 3.03 13.48 -2.51
CA ALA A 32 3.07 12.19 -1.81
C ALA A 32 3.27 12.43 -0.32
N VAL A 33 2.48 11.76 0.52
CA VAL A 33 2.59 11.83 1.97
C VAL A 33 2.81 10.42 2.49
N LEU A 34 3.98 10.17 3.11
CA LEU A 34 4.34 8.85 3.66
C LEU A 34 3.94 8.82 5.13
N LEU A 35 3.18 7.79 5.51
CA LEU A 35 2.67 7.62 6.87
C LEU A 35 2.90 6.20 7.36
N THR A 36 3.20 6.07 8.66
CA THR A 36 3.18 4.78 9.34
C THR A 36 1.81 4.58 10.00
N PRO A 37 1.44 3.34 10.42
CA PRO A 37 0.09 3.10 10.96
C PRO A 37 -0.28 3.98 12.14
N ASP A 38 0.68 4.31 13.00
CA ASP A 38 0.46 5.16 14.17
C ASP A 38 0.16 6.61 13.83
N GLN A 39 0.44 7.03 12.59
CA GLN A 39 0.21 8.40 12.12
C GLN A 39 -1.12 8.56 11.39
N VAL A 40 -1.88 7.47 11.21
CA VAL A 40 -3.10 7.48 10.42
C VAL A 40 -4.31 7.79 11.28
N ASP A 41 -5.07 8.79 10.86
CA ASP A 41 -6.40 9.07 11.40
C ASP A 41 -7.43 8.73 10.32
N PRO A 42 -8.24 7.66 10.50
CA PRO A 42 -9.22 7.29 9.49
C PRO A 42 -10.18 8.42 9.10
N ALA A 43 -10.50 9.30 10.03
CA ALA A 43 -11.38 10.44 9.76
C ALA A 43 -10.72 11.48 8.85
N ALA A 44 -9.40 11.51 8.76
CA ALA A 44 -8.67 12.47 7.95
C ALA A 44 -8.39 11.98 6.52
N LEU A 45 -8.81 10.76 6.17
CA LEU A 45 -8.54 10.19 4.85
C LEU A 45 -9.23 10.95 3.71
N GLY A 46 -10.27 11.71 4.02
CA GLY A 46 -10.93 12.56 3.03
C GLY A 46 -10.03 13.59 2.37
N ALA A 47 -8.91 13.93 3.00
CA ALA A 47 -7.95 14.88 2.45
C ALA A 47 -7.15 14.31 1.27
N TYR A 48 -7.19 12.99 1.05
CA TYR A 48 -6.42 12.32 0.02
C TYR A 48 -7.33 11.81 -1.09
N GLY A 49 -6.94 12.04 -2.34
CA GLY A 49 -7.68 11.51 -3.49
C GLY A 49 -7.36 10.04 -3.77
N ALA A 50 -6.18 9.59 -3.36
CA ALA A 50 -5.73 8.22 -3.55
C ALA A 50 -4.91 7.78 -2.34
N ILE A 51 -4.88 6.48 -2.08
CA ILE A 51 -4.16 5.91 -0.94
C ILE A 51 -3.49 4.61 -1.37
N ALA A 52 -2.20 4.49 -1.11
CA ALA A 52 -1.46 3.24 -1.25
C ALA A 52 -1.24 2.65 0.13
N PHE A 53 -1.46 1.34 0.28
CA PHE A 53 -1.18 0.62 1.51
C PHE A 53 -0.07 -0.39 1.27
N GLY A 54 0.94 -0.39 2.13
CA GLY A 54 2.07 -1.31 2.04
C GLY A 54 2.30 -2.07 3.33
N CYS A 55 2.39 -3.40 3.21
CA CYS A 55 2.64 -4.27 4.35
C CYS A 55 3.27 -5.56 3.86
N PRO A 56 4.37 -6.03 4.51
CA PRO A 56 4.97 -7.30 4.12
C PRO A 56 4.11 -8.49 4.57
N ALA A 57 4.35 -9.65 3.97
CA ALA A 57 3.80 -10.90 4.46
C ALA A 57 4.50 -11.27 5.76
N MET A 58 3.72 -11.51 6.81
CA MET A 58 4.24 -11.98 8.08
C MET A 58 4.29 -13.51 8.09
N GLY A 59 4.77 -14.08 9.20
CA GLY A 59 5.10 -15.50 9.27
C GLY A 59 4.01 -16.50 8.86
N SER A 60 2.74 -16.12 8.91
CA SER A 60 1.61 -16.98 8.50
C SER A 60 0.97 -16.48 7.20
N GLU A 61 1.71 -15.75 6.37
CA GLU A 61 1.20 -15.10 5.16
C GLU A 61 -0.04 -14.25 5.44
N VAL A 62 0.06 -13.41 6.46
CA VAL A 62 -0.98 -12.45 6.82
C VAL A 62 -0.34 -11.06 6.95
N LEU A 63 -1.18 -10.03 7.01
CA LEU A 63 -0.70 -8.69 7.30
C LEU A 63 -0.18 -8.62 8.74
N GLU A 64 0.66 -7.63 9.02
CA GLU A 64 1.15 -7.41 10.37
C GLU A 64 -0.06 -7.13 11.28
N GLU A 65 -0.17 -7.86 12.40
CA GLU A 65 -1.41 -7.95 13.17
C GLU A 65 -1.51 -6.96 14.32
N MET A 66 -0.39 -6.38 14.76
CA MET A 66 -0.37 -5.53 15.96
C MET A 66 -0.68 -4.06 15.66
N GLU A 67 -0.24 -3.58 14.51
CA GLU A 67 -0.36 -2.17 14.14
C GLU A 67 -1.05 -1.97 12.80
N PHE A 68 -0.62 -2.72 11.78
CA PHE A 68 -1.12 -2.49 10.42
C PHE A 68 -2.55 -3.00 10.23
N GLN A 69 -2.83 -4.23 10.59
CA GLN A 69 -4.17 -4.80 10.39
C GLN A 69 -5.26 -4.00 11.10
N PRO A 70 -5.08 -3.61 12.39
CA PRO A 70 -6.09 -2.78 13.05
C PRO A 70 -6.27 -1.41 12.37
N MET A 71 -5.18 -0.80 11.92
CA MET A 71 -5.26 0.47 11.20
C MET A 71 -6.04 0.32 9.90
N PHE A 72 -5.70 -0.71 9.11
CA PHE A 72 -6.36 -0.95 7.82
C PHE A 72 -7.85 -1.23 8.03
N ASP A 73 -8.19 -2.06 9.01
CA ASP A 73 -9.58 -2.36 9.32
C ASP A 73 -10.36 -1.11 9.71
N GLY A 74 -9.72 -0.19 10.44
CA GLY A 74 -10.32 1.08 10.79
C GLY A 74 -10.53 2.03 9.61
N CYS A 75 -9.75 1.85 8.55
CA CYS A 75 -9.83 2.70 7.35
C CYS A 75 -10.84 2.19 6.32
N LYS A 76 -11.21 0.91 6.34
CA LYS A 76 -11.98 0.27 5.27
C LYS A 76 -13.23 1.04 4.87
N ASN A 77 -14.00 1.53 5.84
CA ASN A 77 -15.26 2.21 5.56
C ASN A 77 -15.06 3.59 4.92
N ASN A 78 -13.83 4.12 4.95
CA ASN A 78 -13.51 5.43 4.40
C ASN A 78 -12.81 5.35 3.04
N LEU A 79 -12.71 4.15 2.45
CA LEU A 79 -11.99 3.94 1.20
C LEU A 79 -12.90 3.84 -0.02
N CYS A 80 -14.21 3.79 0.18
CA CYS A 80 -15.17 3.72 -0.90
C CYS A 80 -15.08 4.99 -1.76
N GLY A 81 -14.97 4.81 -3.07
CA GLY A 81 -14.85 5.93 -4.00
C GLY A 81 -13.44 6.50 -4.14
N LYS A 82 -12.48 6.00 -3.39
CA LYS A 82 -11.09 6.42 -3.51
C LYS A 82 -10.31 5.46 -4.40
N ARG A 83 -9.22 5.97 -4.98
CA ARG A 83 -8.27 5.13 -5.72
C ARG A 83 -7.33 4.52 -4.71
N VAL A 84 -7.23 3.19 -4.71
CA VAL A 84 -6.43 2.46 -3.73
C VAL A 84 -5.47 1.52 -4.44
N GLY A 85 -4.26 1.42 -3.90
CA GLY A 85 -3.24 0.50 -4.37
C GLY A 85 -2.61 -0.25 -3.21
N LEU A 86 -2.10 -1.45 -3.48
CA LEU A 86 -1.48 -2.30 -2.47
C LEU A 86 -0.06 -2.67 -2.92
N PHE A 87 0.85 -2.83 -1.95
CA PHE A 87 2.20 -3.30 -2.22
C PHE A 87 2.79 -3.96 -0.98
N GLY A 88 3.84 -4.74 -1.18
CA GLY A 88 4.56 -5.36 -0.06
C GLY A 88 5.57 -6.38 -0.52
N SER A 89 6.50 -6.72 0.38
CA SER A 89 7.51 -7.76 0.15
C SER A 89 7.17 -9.03 0.93
N TYR A 90 7.74 -10.16 0.51
CA TYR A 90 7.59 -11.43 1.22
C TYR A 90 8.90 -12.19 1.20
N GLY A 91 9.13 -13.02 2.23
CA GLY A 91 10.37 -13.82 2.33
C GLY A 91 10.18 -15.27 1.96
N TRP A 92 8.96 -15.79 2.06
CA TRP A 92 8.63 -17.17 1.71
C TRP A 92 7.15 -17.23 1.32
N GLY A 93 6.75 -18.36 0.75
CA GLY A 93 5.40 -18.46 0.21
C GLY A 93 5.36 -17.96 -1.23
N ASP A 94 4.17 -17.72 -1.75
CA ASP A 94 3.96 -17.40 -3.15
C ASP A 94 3.09 -16.16 -3.39
N GLY A 95 2.94 -15.30 -2.37
CA GLY A 95 2.13 -14.09 -2.48
C GLY A 95 0.69 -14.27 -2.03
N GLN A 96 0.38 -15.35 -1.32
CA GLN A 96 -0.99 -15.62 -0.88
C GLN A 96 -1.54 -14.48 -0.01
N TRP A 97 -0.69 -13.87 0.85
CA TRP A 97 -1.14 -12.76 1.70
C TRP A 97 -1.68 -11.59 0.86
N MET A 98 -1.08 -11.34 -0.30
CA MET A 98 -1.52 -10.25 -1.17
C MET A 98 -2.84 -10.62 -1.88
N ARG A 99 -2.99 -11.85 -2.32
CA ARG A 99 -4.24 -12.31 -2.93
C ARG A 99 -5.39 -12.23 -1.93
N ASP A 100 -5.14 -12.64 -0.68
CA ASP A 100 -6.14 -12.55 0.39
C ASP A 100 -6.50 -11.08 0.68
N TRP A 101 -5.49 -10.20 0.68
CA TRP A 101 -5.68 -8.77 0.91
C TRP A 101 -6.51 -8.15 -0.22
N GLU A 102 -6.19 -8.50 -1.47
CA GLU A 102 -6.98 -8.04 -2.61
C GLU A 102 -8.43 -8.50 -2.54
N ASN A 103 -8.65 -9.74 -2.12
CA ASN A 103 -10.00 -10.27 -1.93
C ASN A 103 -10.74 -9.54 -0.81
N ASP A 104 -10.07 -9.24 0.28
CA ASP A 104 -10.63 -8.48 1.38
C ASP A 104 -11.06 -7.08 0.92
N CYS A 105 -10.22 -6.42 0.12
CA CYS A 105 -10.57 -5.13 -0.48
C CYS A 105 -11.81 -5.24 -1.36
N GLY A 106 -11.87 -6.26 -2.21
CA GLY A 106 -13.03 -6.47 -3.09
C GLY A 106 -14.31 -6.67 -2.30
N ASN A 107 -14.24 -7.46 -1.22
CA ASN A 107 -15.40 -7.72 -0.35
C ASN A 107 -15.84 -6.47 0.40
N ALA A 108 -14.93 -5.54 0.65
CA ALA A 108 -15.24 -4.28 1.32
C ALA A 108 -15.70 -3.17 0.35
N GLY A 109 -15.76 -3.45 -0.94
CA GLY A 109 -16.16 -2.46 -1.94
C GLY A 109 -15.07 -1.47 -2.29
N ILE A 110 -13.80 -1.81 -2.04
CA ILE A 110 -12.65 -0.97 -2.34
C ILE A 110 -12.20 -1.23 -3.77
N SER A 111 -12.02 -0.16 -4.54
CA SER A 111 -11.56 -0.25 -5.93
C SER A 111 -10.03 -0.13 -5.99
N LEU A 112 -9.36 -1.19 -6.44
CA LEU A 112 -7.91 -1.16 -6.63
C LEU A 112 -7.59 -0.65 -8.05
N VAL A 113 -6.63 0.28 -8.15
CA VAL A 113 -6.24 0.84 -9.46
C VAL A 113 -5.42 -0.13 -10.29
N ALA A 114 -4.81 -1.13 -9.64
CA ALA A 114 -3.96 -2.13 -10.29
C ALA A 114 -3.81 -3.33 -9.36
N PRO A 115 -3.34 -4.48 -9.86
CA PRO A 115 -2.99 -5.60 -8.98
C PRO A 115 -1.92 -5.18 -7.97
N GLY A 116 -1.92 -5.78 -6.79
CA GLY A 116 -0.94 -5.50 -5.76
C GLY A 116 0.48 -5.75 -6.24
N VAL A 117 1.40 -4.84 -5.93
CA VAL A 117 2.81 -4.99 -6.30
C VAL A 117 3.52 -5.80 -5.23
N ILE A 118 4.11 -6.93 -5.62
CA ILE A 118 4.80 -7.81 -4.68
C ILE A 118 6.24 -8.04 -5.14
N CYS A 119 7.14 -8.28 -4.18
CA CYS A 119 8.50 -8.74 -4.49
C CYS A 119 8.98 -9.69 -3.40
N CYS A 120 9.91 -10.57 -3.76
CA CYS A 120 10.52 -11.49 -2.80
C CYS A 120 11.76 -10.83 -2.21
N ASP A 121 11.82 -10.73 -0.89
CA ASP A 121 12.93 -10.11 -0.14
C ASP A 121 13.14 -8.64 -0.56
N ALA A 122 14.37 -8.19 -0.76
CA ALA A 122 14.66 -6.81 -1.13
C ALA A 122 14.15 -6.51 -2.55
N PRO A 123 13.50 -5.36 -2.76
CA PRO A 123 13.00 -5.03 -4.10
C PRO A 123 14.14 -4.81 -5.07
N ASP A 124 14.05 -5.45 -6.23
CA ASP A 124 14.98 -5.23 -7.34
C ASP A 124 14.48 -4.05 -8.20
N ASP A 125 15.23 -3.76 -9.29
CA ASP A 125 14.87 -2.65 -10.16
C ASP A 125 13.49 -2.81 -10.77
N ALA A 126 13.11 -4.04 -11.14
CA ALA A 126 11.79 -4.30 -11.70
C ALA A 126 10.68 -4.05 -10.69
N ALA A 127 10.87 -4.45 -9.43
CA ALA A 127 9.90 -4.22 -8.37
C ALA A 127 9.77 -2.73 -8.05
N LEU A 128 10.88 -2.01 -7.99
CA LEU A 128 10.85 -0.57 -7.74
C LEU A 128 10.16 0.17 -8.88
N GLU A 129 10.38 -0.24 -10.13
CA GLU A 129 9.69 0.35 -11.28
C GLU A 129 8.19 0.08 -11.24
N ALA A 130 7.79 -1.12 -10.84
CA ALA A 130 6.37 -1.45 -10.65
C ALA A 130 5.74 -0.58 -9.57
N CYS A 131 6.48 -0.28 -8.49
CA CYS A 131 6.01 0.62 -7.44
C CYS A 131 5.83 2.05 -7.98
N ARG A 132 6.77 2.53 -8.78
CA ARG A 132 6.64 3.86 -9.41
C ARG A 132 5.43 3.92 -10.33
N ALA A 133 5.19 2.84 -11.09
CA ALA A 133 4.01 2.76 -11.97
C ALA A 133 2.72 2.78 -11.15
N LEU A 134 2.70 2.10 -10.00
CA LEU A 134 1.55 2.15 -9.09
C LEU A 134 1.31 3.57 -8.60
N GLY A 135 2.36 4.29 -8.21
CA GLY A 135 2.26 5.68 -7.78
C GLY A 135 1.67 6.58 -8.85
N LYS A 136 2.12 6.42 -10.09
CA LYS A 136 1.58 7.18 -11.22
C LYS A 136 0.09 6.89 -11.42
N ALA A 137 -0.30 5.61 -11.39
CA ALA A 137 -1.69 5.22 -11.57
C ALA A 137 -2.60 5.82 -10.48
N LEU A 138 -2.09 5.87 -9.25
CA LEU A 138 -2.84 6.45 -8.13
C LEU A 138 -3.04 7.97 -8.30
N ALA A 139 -2.04 8.65 -8.81
CA ALA A 139 -2.02 10.12 -8.88
C ALA A 139 -2.67 10.68 -10.15
N GLU A 140 -2.90 9.83 -11.14
CA GLU A 140 -3.55 10.24 -12.39
C GLU A 140 -5.10 10.33 -12.26
#